data_14e192ec4d25faf99e296d20fd847fa7
#
_entry.id   14e192ec4d25faf99e296d20fd847fa7
#
_cell.length_a   1.000
_cell.length_b   1.000
_cell.length_c   1.000
_cell.angle_alpha   90.00
_cell.angle_beta   90.00
_cell.angle_gamma   90.00
#
_symmetry.space_group_name_H-M   'P 1'
#
loop_
_entity.id
_entity.type
_entity.pdbx_description
1 polymer ?
#
loop_
_entity_poly.entity_id
_entity_poly.type
_entity_poly.pdbx_seq_one_letter_code
_entity_poly.pdbx_strand_id
1 'polypeptide(L)'
;MGQKAADIATIGRISAVPAILQVISEMTGLRFAAVARVTDDSWTACAVRDQLDFGLPVGGELDLTTTLCHEIRGSHVSIVIDKASEDPLYRDHHTPRLYHFESYISVPVFRTDGRFFGTICALDPNPAQLRSSTIQSTMESFARVLSLQIEAEESLQQTEADLQQERETAELREQFIAVLGHDLRNPLFAINVGAERLLRKHPDPATDTLVRHMLASGRRASQLVEDVLDFARGRMGSGIPVNIGECAGLEDTLQHVVDEVQHVHPKRLIHARIGNLNGVKGDRERLAQLLSNLVANAISHGSPEGPVEVCAQVNAGTFELTVRNLGLISEQAMPLLFQPYSRPTGALPQAGLGLGLYIVKQIADAHGGQLEVSSSEQDGTVFSFSLPAGD
;
A
#
# COMPACT_ATOMS: atom_id res chain seq x y z
N MET A 1 -2.68 13.21 22.90
CA MET A 1 -3.15 14.64 22.94
C MET A 1 -4.64 14.61 23.24
N GLY A 2 -5.15 15.52 24.11
CA GLY A 2 -6.59 15.58 24.36
C GLY A 2 -7.35 16.14 23.15
N GLN A 3 -8.63 15.84 23.01
CA GLN A 3 -9.48 16.27 21.89
C GLN A 3 -9.40 17.78 21.60
N LYS A 4 -9.33 18.62 22.65
CA LYS A 4 -9.16 20.08 22.51
C LYS A 4 -7.90 20.48 21.75
N ALA A 5 -6.76 19.84 22.05
CA ALA A 5 -5.50 20.14 21.37
C ALA A 5 -5.53 19.69 19.90
N ALA A 6 -6.23 18.61 19.61
CA ALA A 6 -6.44 18.14 18.23
C ALA A 6 -7.31 19.14 17.45
N ASP A 7 -8.43 19.60 18.02
CA ASP A 7 -9.33 20.57 17.38
C ASP A 7 -8.63 21.92 17.09
N ILE A 8 -7.80 22.41 18.04
CA ILE A 8 -6.96 23.62 17.81
C ILE A 8 -5.97 23.41 16.69
N ALA A 9 -5.28 22.26 16.67
CA ALA A 9 -4.30 21.95 15.64
C ALA A 9 -4.97 21.80 14.26
N THR A 10 -6.14 21.19 14.18
CA THR A 10 -6.93 21.07 12.92
C THR A 10 -7.30 22.45 12.39
N ILE A 11 -7.88 23.34 13.21
CA ILE A 11 -8.24 24.70 12.79
C ILE A 11 -6.98 25.50 12.39
N GLY A 12 -5.87 25.32 13.12
CA GLY A 12 -4.60 25.99 12.82
C GLY A 12 -3.98 25.62 11.48
N ARG A 13 -4.26 24.43 10.96
CA ARG A 13 -3.78 23.97 9.64
C ARG A 13 -4.65 24.44 8.48
N ILE A 14 -5.89 24.82 8.73
CA ILE A 14 -6.79 25.33 7.69
C ILE A 14 -6.33 26.75 7.27
N SER A 15 -5.64 26.84 6.16
CA SER A 15 -5.05 28.10 5.65
C SER A 15 -6.07 29.20 5.36
N ALA A 16 -7.33 28.83 5.16
CA ALA A 16 -8.42 29.80 4.93
C ALA A 16 -8.91 30.52 6.21
N VAL A 17 -8.66 29.99 7.41
CA VAL A 17 -9.20 30.52 8.65
C VAL A 17 -8.74 31.98 8.93
N PRO A 18 -7.46 32.32 8.81
CA PRO A 18 -7.04 33.73 9.00
C PRO A 18 -7.71 34.70 8.03
N ALA A 19 -7.89 34.30 6.77
CA ALA A 19 -8.57 35.12 5.76
C ALA A 19 -10.07 35.26 6.08
N ILE A 20 -10.74 34.21 6.51
CA ILE A 20 -12.14 34.25 6.95
C ILE A 20 -12.30 35.25 8.10
N LEU A 21 -11.48 35.17 9.15
CA LEU A 21 -11.53 36.11 10.27
C LEU A 21 -11.24 37.54 9.86
N GLN A 22 -10.33 37.75 8.90
CA GLN A 22 -10.04 39.06 8.33
C GLN A 22 -11.27 39.62 7.61
N VAL A 23 -11.88 38.86 6.70
CA VAL A 23 -13.06 39.30 5.95
C VAL A 23 -14.24 39.59 6.89
N ILE A 24 -14.43 38.76 7.94
CA ILE A 24 -15.44 39.01 8.97
C ILE A 24 -15.19 40.38 9.64
N SER A 25 -13.96 40.66 10.08
CA SER A 25 -13.64 41.94 10.71
C SER A 25 -13.84 43.13 9.74
N GLU A 26 -13.44 43.02 8.48
CA GLU A 26 -13.60 44.08 7.48
C GLU A 26 -15.07 44.32 7.12
N MET A 27 -15.86 43.25 6.96
CA MET A 27 -17.26 43.33 6.60
C MET A 27 -18.17 43.87 7.75
N THR A 28 -17.84 43.49 8.98
CA THR A 28 -18.66 43.87 10.17
C THR A 28 -18.16 45.12 10.85
N GLY A 29 -16.90 45.54 10.63
CA GLY A 29 -16.20 46.58 11.37
C GLY A 29 -15.78 46.16 12.78
N LEU A 30 -15.98 44.88 13.16
CA LEU A 30 -15.65 44.37 14.49
C LEU A 30 -14.18 44.01 14.58
N ARG A 31 -13.47 44.48 15.58
CA ARG A 31 -12.04 44.39 15.74
C ARG A 31 -11.57 43.08 16.43
N PHE A 32 -12.46 42.32 17.05
CA PHE A 32 -12.18 40.99 17.55
C PHE A 32 -13.02 39.95 16.79
N ALA A 33 -12.37 38.90 16.30
CA ALA A 33 -13.06 37.76 15.70
C ALA A 33 -12.33 36.45 16.05
N ALA A 34 -13.12 35.40 16.27
CA ALA A 34 -12.56 34.10 16.65
C ALA A 34 -13.35 32.92 16.09
N VAL A 35 -12.66 31.81 15.86
CA VAL A 35 -13.25 30.49 15.76
C VAL A 35 -13.09 29.81 17.10
N ALA A 36 -14.20 29.40 17.70
CA ALA A 36 -14.20 28.76 19.00
C ALA A 36 -14.72 27.32 18.92
N ARG A 37 -14.02 26.42 19.58
CA ARG A 37 -14.54 25.10 19.94
C ARG A 37 -15.39 25.24 21.18
N VAL A 38 -16.62 24.79 21.11
CA VAL A 38 -17.55 24.83 22.23
C VAL A 38 -18.04 23.43 22.58
N THR A 39 -17.70 22.96 23.77
CA THR A 39 -18.08 21.65 24.29
C THR A 39 -19.14 21.79 25.41
N ASP A 40 -19.43 20.71 26.13
CA ASP A 40 -20.29 20.74 27.30
C ASP A 40 -19.70 21.57 28.45
N ASP A 41 -18.36 21.56 28.54
CA ASP A 41 -17.64 22.03 29.72
C ASP A 41 -16.74 23.25 29.44
N SER A 42 -16.53 23.61 28.17
CA SER A 42 -15.54 24.66 27.84
C SER A 42 -15.83 25.38 26.54
N TRP A 43 -15.42 26.63 26.52
CA TRP A 43 -15.23 27.44 25.33
C TRP A 43 -13.72 27.64 25.13
N THR A 44 -13.19 27.26 23.96
CA THR A 44 -11.75 27.33 23.67
C THR A 44 -11.52 28.04 22.34
N ALA A 45 -10.64 29.04 22.30
CA ALA A 45 -10.27 29.76 21.10
C ALA A 45 -9.38 28.88 20.21
N CYS A 46 -9.85 28.50 19.02
CA CYS A 46 -9.05 27.75 18.03
C CYS A 46 -8.30 28.64 17.07
N ALA A 47 -8.85 29.79 16.72
CA ALA A 47 -8.21 30.85 15.96
C ALA A 47 -8.74 32.20 16.41
N VAL A 48 -7.89 33.21 16.43
CA VAL A 48 -8.21 34.56 16.91
C VAL A 48 -7.61 35.60 15.97
N ARG A 49 -8.39 36.62 15.69
CA ARG A 49 -7.96 37.92 15.17
C ARG A 49 -8.34 38.99 16.19
N ASP A 50 -7.34 39.51 16.89
CA ASP A 50 -7.53 40.49 17.96
C ASP A 50 -6.86 41.83 17.57
N GLN A 51 -7.69 42.86 17.43
CA GLN A 51 -7.25 44.25 17.19
C GLN A 51 -7.71 45.18 18.33
N LEU A 52 -8.23 44.56 19.43
CA LEU A 52 -8.73 45.24 20.62
C LEU A 52 -7.81 45.14 21.83
N ASP A 53 -6.75 44.33 21.71
CA ASP A 53 -5.96 43.85 22.85
C ASP A 53 -6.86 43.18 23.90
N PHE A 54 -7.85 42.41 23.44
CA PHE A 54 -8.74 41.60 24.27
C PHE A 54 -7.97 40.59 25.12
N GLY A 55 -6.81 40.17 24.61
CA GLY A 55 -5.84 39.38 25.34
C GLY A 55 -6.15 37.88 25.39
N LEU A 56 -6.99 37.37 24.50
CA LEU A 56 -7.33 35.95 24.42
C LEU A 56 -6.49 35.29 23.34
N PRO A 57 -5.46 34.47 23.72
CA PRO A 57 -4.62 33.77 22.75
C PRO A 57 -5.31 32.54 22.16
N VAL A 58 -4.76 31.99 21.09
CA VAL A 58 -5.13 30.66 20.60
C VAL A 58 -4.88 29.63 21.70
N GLY A 59 -5.85 28.76 21.96
CA GLY A 59 -5.87 27.83 23.10
C GLY A 59 -6.39 28.43 24.40
N GLY A 60 -6.63 29.75 24.45
CA GLY A 60 -7.26 30.40 25.60
C GLY A 60 -8.69 29.93 25.83
N GLU A 61 -9.07 29.76 27.08
CA GLU A 61 -10.39 29.28 27.48
C GLU A 61 -11.18 30.39 28.19
N LEU A 62 -12.50 30.40 27.97
CA LEU A 62 -13.45 31.19 28.71
C LEU A 62 -14.41 30.25 29.45
N ASP A 63 -14.94 30.72 30.59
CA ASP A 63 -16.04 30.00 31.24
C ASP A 63 -17.24 29.98 30.30
N LEU A 64 -17.66 28.79 29.92
CA LEU A 64 -18.74 28.58 28.95
C LEU A 64 -20.01 29.33 29.33
N THR A 65 -20.37 29.31 30.63
CA THR A 65 -21.59 29.92 31.16
C THR A 65 -21.58 31.45 31.07
N THR A 66 -20.40 32.04 30.90
CA THR A 66 -20.25 33.50 30.74
C THR A 66 -20.32 33.95 29.29
N THR A 67 -20.41 33.00 28.33
CA THR A 67 -20.38 33.30 26.89
C THR A 67 -21.76 33.14 26.25
N LEU A 68 -22.11 33.98 25.27
CA LEU A 68 -23.30 33.79 24.43
C LEU A 68 -23.21 32.56 23.54
N CYS A 69 -22.00 31.99 23.31
CA CYS A 69 -21.82 30.76 22.57
C CYS A 69 -22.47 29.55 23.28
N HIS A 70 -22.67 29.62 24.61
CA HIS A 70 -23.43 28.62 25.35
C HIS A 70 -24.91 28.58 24.89
N GLU A 71 -25.52 29.74 24.68
CA GLU A 71 -26.91 29.84 24.18
C GLU A 71 -27.02 29.31 22.75
N ILE A 72 -26.06 29.65 21.87
CA ILE A 72 -26.01 29.16 20.49
C ILE A 72 -25.91 27.63 20.46
N ARG A 73 -25.12 27.04 21.38
CA ARG A 73 -25.02 25.59 21.49
C ARG A 73 -26.37 24.93 21.84
N GLY A 74 -27.17 25.56 22.67
CA GLY A 74 -28.50 25.03 23.05
C GLY A 74 -29.59 25.29 22.01
N SER A 75 -29.57 26.46 21.38
CA SER A 75 -30.59 26.89 20.41
C SER A 75 -30.28 26.55 18.97
N HIS A 76 -28.99 26.42 18.62
CA HIS A 76 -28.46 26.31 17.26
C HIS A 76 -28.77 27.53 16.36
N VAL A 77 -29.13 28.66 16.97
CA VAL A 77 -29.51 29.89 16.28
C VAL A 77 -28.39 30.93 16.40
N SER A 78 -28.10 31.64 15.31
CA SER A 78 -27.14 32.74 15.28
C SER A 78 -27.60 33.87 16.19
N ILE A 79 -26.66 34.51 16.89
CA ILE A 79 -26.93 35.71 17.73
C ILE A 79 -26.33 36.92 17.02
N VAL A 80 -27.15 37.98 16.89
CA VAL A 80 -26.74 39.27 16.28
C VAL A 80 -27.20 40.42 17.17
N ILE A 81 -26.26 41.21 17.63
CA ILE A 81 -26.48 42.36 18.53
C ILE A 81 -25.81 43.60 17.94
N ASP A 82 -26.59 44.60 17.54
CA ASP A 82 -26.07 45.87 17.01
C ASP A 82 -25.56 46.79 18.13
N LYS A 83 -26.31 46.84 19.23
CA LYS A 83 -26.00 47.63 20.42
C LYS A 83 -26.59 46.96 21.66
N ALA A 84 -25.74 46.35 22.46
CA ALA A 84 -26.17 45.54 23.62
C ALA A 84 -26.92 46.36 24.66
N SER A 85 -26.47 47.59 24.93
CA SER A 85 -27.14 48.49 25.91
C SER A 85 -28.56 48.88 25.53
N GLU A 86 -28.98 48.80 24.29
CA GLU A 86 -30.31 49.11 23.77
C GLU A 86 -31.10 47.85 23.36
N ASP A 87 -30.48 46.68 23.33
CA ASP A 87 -31.11 45.45 22.89
C ASP A 87 -32.09 44.92 23.98
N PRO A 88 -33.35 44.63 23.65
CA PRO A 88 -34.35 44.18 24.62
C PRO A 88 -33.98 42.87 25.34
N LEU A 89 -33.21 41.97 24.70
CA LEU A 89 -32.82 40.69 25.25
C LEU A 89 -31.49 40.76 26.00
N TYR A 90 -30.55 41.62 25.52
CA TYR A 90 -29.17 41.58 25.99
C TYR A 90 -28.73 42.77 26.84
N ARG A 91 -29.52 43.85 26.96
CA ARG A 91 -29.19 45.04 27.78
C ARG A 91 -28.94 44.72 29.26
N ASP A 92 -29.62 43.72 29.79
CA ASP A 92 -29.50 43.28 31.19
C ASP A 92 -28.67 41.98 31.32
N HIS A 93 -28.21 41.42 30.20
CA HIS A 93 -27.42 40.20 30.18
C HIS A 93 -26.01 40.44 30.75
N HIS A 94 -25.47 39.43 31.49
CA HIS A 94 -24.16 39.56 32.14
C HIS A 94 -22.98 39.57 31.14
N THR A 95 -23.07 38.85 30.02
CA THR A 95 -21.99 38.66 29.06
C THR A 95 -21.49 39.97 28.44
N PRO A 96 -22.33 40.89 27.86
CA PRO A 96 -21.88 42.18 27.34
C PRO A 96 -21.18 43.05 28.40
N ARG A 97 -21.68 43.00 29.65
CA ARG A 97 -21.06 43.74 30.76
C ARG A 97 -19.71 43.16 31.18
N LEU A 98 -19.60 41.84 31.21
CA LEU A 98 -18.38 41.14 31.61
C LEU A 98 -17.24 41.36 30.61
N TYR A 99 -17.54 41.24 29.31
CA TYR A 99 -16.57 41.36 28.23
C TYR A 99 -16.50 42.74 27.58
N HIS A 100 -17.27 43.72 28.08
CA HIS A 100 -17.24 45.12 27.67
C HIS A 100 -17.46 45.35 26.16
N PHE A 101 -18.45 44.67 25.57
CA PHE A 101 -18.82 44.86 24.17
C PHE A 101 -20.24 45.47 24.01
N GLU A 102 -20.44 46.24 22.93
CA GLU A 102 -21.73 46.76 22.48
C GLU A 102 -22.25 45.99 21.25
N SER A 103 -21.41 45.54 20.39
CA SER A 103 -21.80 44.79 19.19
C SER A 103 -21.23 43.40 19.20
N TYR A 104 -22.04 42.45 18.74
CA TYR A 104 -21.71 41.03 18.75
C TYR A 104 -22.43 40.29 17.63
N ILE A 105 -21.69 39.40 16.92
CA ILE A 105 -22.29 38.44 16.03
C ILE A 105 -21.63 37.09 16.23
N SER A 106 -22.43 36.03 16.26
CA SER A 106 -21.91 34.68 16.32
C SER A 106 -22.82 33.73 15.60
N VAL A 107 -22.24 32.82 14.84
CA VAL A 107 -22.92 31.79 14.06
C VAL A 107 -22.41 30.39 14.44
N PRO A 108 -23.33 29.40 14.52
CA PRO A 108 -22.93 28.04 14.81
C PRO A 108 -22.14 27.40 13.65
N VAL A 109 -21.15 26.61 14.00
CA VAL A 109 -20.40 25.73 13.10
C VAL A 109 -20.79 24.29 13.43
N PHE A 110 -21.24 23.56 12.44
CA PHE A 110 -21.56 22.14 12.57
C PHE A 110 -20.55 21.31 11.82
N ARG A 111 -20.38 20.08 12.22
CA ARG A 111 -19.73 19.05 11.38
C ARG A 111 -20.70 18.63 10.27
N THR A 112 -20.20 17.97 9.23
CA THR A 112 -21.06 17.52 8.12
C THR A 112 -22.06 16.45 8.55
N ASP A 113 -21.81 15.73 9.65
CA ASP A 113 -22.75 14.80 10.27
C ASP A 113 -23.83 15.50 11.13
N GLY A 114 -23.84 16.83 11.16
CA GLY A 114 -24.78 17.64 11.91
C GLY A 114 -24.43 17.88 13.38
N ARG A 115 -23.36 17.31 13.90
CA ARG A 115 -22.90 17.57 15.27
C ARG A 115 -22.38 18.99 15.39
N PHE A 116 -22.76 19.67 16.48
CA PHE A 116 -22.26 21.00 16.79
C PHE A 116 -20.75 20.95 17.11
N PHE A 117 -19.96 21.76 16.40
CA PHE A 117 -18.53 21.91 16.64
C PHE A 117 -18.25 23.09 17.57
N GLY A 118 -18.80 24.26 17.24
CA GLY A 118 -18.52 25.47 17.95
C GLY A 118 -19.13 26.68 17.25
N THR A 119 -18.45 27.81 17.30
CA THR A 119 -18.94 29.06 16.71
C THR A 119 -17.88 29.83 16.00
N ILE A 120 -18.26 30.63 15.00
CA ILE A 120 -17.48 31.78 14.53
C ILE A 120 -18.13 33.02 15.15
N CYS A 121 -17.37 33.78 15.93
CA CYS A 121 -17.91 34.95 16.62
C CYS A 121 -17.03 36.18 16.37
N ALA A 122 -17.65 37.36 16.46
CA ALA A 122 -16.95 38.63 16.43
C ALA A 122 -17.64 39.63 17.38
N LEU A 123 -16.87 40.54 17.97
CA LEU A 123 -17.35 41.53 18.90
C LEU A 123 -16.57 42.84 18.83
N ASP A 124 -17.20 43.94 19.31
CA ASP A 124 -16.56 45.25 19.45
C ASP A 124 -17.19 46.02 20.60
N PRO A 125 -16.41 46.85 21.36
CA PRO A 125 -16.93 47.78 22.33
C PRO A 125 -17.83 48.88 21.77
N ASN A 126 -17.73 49.13 20.45
CA ASN A 126 -18.55 50.15 19.80
C ASN A 126 -19.77 49.51 19.13
N PRO A 127 -20.92 50.22 19.06
CA PRO A 127 -22.08 49.76 18.31
C PRO A 127 -21.78 49.61 16.79
N ALA A 128 -22.36 48.62 16.17
CA ALA A 128 -22.24 48.36 14.72
C ALA A 128 -23.56 47.92 14.13
N GLN A 129 -23.83 48.15 12.85
CA GLN A 129 -25.03 47.68 12.15
C GLN A 129 -24.80 46.27 11.58
N LEU A 130 -25.13 45.26 12.36
CA LEU A 130 -24.92 43.87 12.04
C LEU A 130 -26.18 43.13 11.56
N ARG A 131 -27.37 43.64 11.88
CA ARG A 131 -28.69 43.06 11.53
C ARG A 131 -28.98 43.25 10.01
N SER A 132 -28.03 42.85 9.18
CA SER A 132 -28.17 42.75 7.75
C SER A 132 -28.24 41.29 7.33
N SER A 133 -29.22 40.94 6.50
CA SER A 133 -29.33 39.59 5.95
C SER A 133 -28.06 39.14 5.22
N THR A 134 -27.36 40.10 4.63
CA THR A 134 -26.08 39.83 3.91
C THR A 134 -24.96 39.45 4.88
N ILE A 135 -24.80 40.16 6.01
CA ILE A 135 -23.76 39.89 7.00
C ILE A 135 -23.97 38.51 7.60
N GLN A 136 -25.17 38.24 8.10
CA GLN A 136 -25.49 36.96 8.71
C GLN A 136 -25.31 35.78 7.71
N SER A 137 -25.88 35.88 6.50
CA SER A 137 -25.78 34.83 5.49
C SER A 137 -24.35 34.56 5.02
N THR A 138 -23.51 35.61 4.99
CA THR A 138 -22.08 35.47 4.67
C THR A 138 -21.35 34.70 5.80
N MET A 139 -21.58 35.06 7.06
CA MET A 139 -20.98 34.36 8.19
C MET A 139 -21.43 32.89 8.26
N GLU A 140 -22.72 32.62 8.01
CA GLU A 140 -23.23 31.23 7.91
C GLU A 140 -22.60 30.47 6.75
N SER A 141 -22.28 31.16 5.65
CA SER A 141 -21.55 30.56 4.53
C SER A 141 -20.10 30.23 4.91
N PHE A 142 -19.42 31.10 5.65
CA PHE A 142 -18.10 30.79 6.20
C PHE A 142 -18.14 29.66 7.20
N ALA A 143 -19.18 29.57 8.04
CA ALA A 143 -19.34 28.44 8.95
C ALA A 143 -19.49 27.10 8.18
N ARG A 144 -20.21 27.08 7.06
CA ARG A 144 -20.30 25.89 6.18
C ARG A 144 -18.98 25.56 5.51
N VAL A 145 -18.28 26.55 4.99
CA VAL A 145 -16.94 26.34 4.40
C VAL A 145 -15.97 25.79 5.44
N LEU A 146 -15.97 26.35 6.64
CA LEU A 146 -15.15 25.87 7.73
C LEU A 146 -15.49 24.43 8.14
N SER A 147 -16.76 24.08 8.19
CA SER A 147 -17.22 22.70 8.43
C SER A 147 -16.60 21.72 7.44
N LEU A 148 -16.69 22.00 6.14
CA LEU A 148 -16.10 21.17 5.07
C LEU A 148 -14.56 21.08 5.18
N GLN A 149 -13.91 22.20 5.53
CA GLN A 149 -12.45 22.24 5.68
C GLN A 149 -11.97 21.43 6.89
N ILE A 150 -12.68 21.48 8.00
CA ILE A 150 -12.40 20.66 9.21
C ILE A 150 -12.41 19.18 8.83
N GLU A 151 -13.46 18.73 8.15
CA GLU A 151 -13.59 17.32 7.77
C GLU A 151 -12.54 16.89 6.74
N ALA A 152 -12.25 17.74 5.76
CA ALA A 152 -11.20 17.46 4.78
C ALA A 152 -9.82 17.32 5.44
N GLU A 153 -9.51 18.21 6.40
CA GLU A 153 -8.24 18.16 7.13
C GLU A 153 -8.13 16.90 8.03
N GLU A 154 -9.22 16.56 8.75
CA GLU A 154 -9.26 15.34 9.57
C GLU A 154 -9.14 14.07 8.71
N SER A 155 -9.82 14.03 7.56
CA SER A 155 -9.73 12.90 6.61
C SER A 155 -8.33 12.75 6.02
N LEU A 156 -7.69 13.86 5.67
CA LEU A 156 -6.33 13.87 5.16
C LEU A 156 -5.35 13.28 6.20
N GLN A 157 -5.44 13.74 7.45
CA GLN A 157 -4.58 13.23 8.53
C GLN A 157 -4.77 11.75 8.80
N GLN A 158 -6.02 11.28 8.77
CA GLN A 158 -6.29 9.86 8.97
C GLN A 158 -5.67 9.04 7.83
N THR A 159 -5.83 9.51 6.58
CA THR A 159 -5.26 8.83 5.41
C THR A 159 -3.73 8.80 5.44
N GLU A 160 -3.08 9.90 5.86
CA GLU A 160 -1.63 9.96 6.02
C GLU A 160 -1.13 9.01 7.12
N ALA A 161 -1.84 8.94 8.25
CA ALA A 161 -1.51 8.03 9.33
C ALA A 161 -1.65 6.55 8.92
N ASP A 162 -2.73 6.21 8.21
CA ASP A 162 -2.99 4.86 7.72
C ASP A 162 -1.91 4.45 6.69
N LEU A 163 -1.55 5.35 5.76
CA LEU A 163 -0.50 5.12 4.78
C LEU A 163 0.87 4.91 5.44
N GLN A 164 1.18 5.69 6.47
CA GLN A 164 2.42 5.55 7.21
C GLN A 164 2.48 4.19 7.94
N GLN A 165 1.40 3.78 8.59
CA GLN A 165 1.30 2.48 9.26
C GLN A 165 1.42 1.31 8.26
N GLU A 166 0.84 1.45 7.08
CA GLU A 166 0.94 0.43 6.02
C GLU A 166 2.38 0.31 5.52
N ARG A 167 3.09 1.42 5.32
CA ARG A 167 4.51 1.44 4.95
C ARG A 167 5.39 0.77 5.99
N GLU A 168 5.23 1.12 7.27
CA GLU A 168 6.00 0.51 8.36
C GLU A 168 5.77 -1.01 8.46
N THR A 169 4.51 -1.43 8.27
CA THR A 169 4.16 -2.84 8.24
C THR A 169 4.79 -3.58 7.06
N ALA A 170 4.85 -2.94 5.88
CA ALA A 170 5.48 -3.49 4.70
C ALA A 170 7.00 -3.64 4.88
N GLU A 171 7.66 -2.62 5.42
CA GLU A 171 9.11 -2.66 5.71
C GLU A 171 9.48 -3.77 6.72
N LEU A 172 8.70 -3.90 7.79
CA LEU A 172 8.90 -4.97 8.77
C LEU A 172 8.73 -6.37 8.15
N ARG A 173 7.75 -6.55 7.27
CA ARG A 173 7.55 -7.82 6.54
C ARG A 173 8.73 -8.13 5.64
N GLU A 174 9.26 -7.14 4.93
CA GLU A 174 10.40 -7.32 4.03
C GLU A 174 11.67 -7.70 4.80
N GLN A 175 11.96 -7.02 5.90
CA GLN A 175 13.07 -7.37 6.79
C GLN A 175 12.93 -8.78 7.36
N PHE A 176 11.74 -9.16 7.82
CA PHE A 176 11.46 -10.49 8.35
C PHE A 176 11.73 -11.60 7.33
N ILE A 177 11.32 -11.39 6.07
CA ILE A 177 11.55 -12.35 4.99
C ILE A 177 13.04 -12.45 4.64
N ALA A 178 13.77 -11.35 4.62
CA ALA A 178 15.21 -11.36 4.37
C ALA A 178 15.97 -12.16 5.45
N VAL A 179 15.64 -11.93 6.73
CA VAL A 179 16.24 -12.66 7.86
C VAL A 179 15.89 -14.14 7.82
N LEU A 180 14.59 -14.48 7.65
CA LEU A 180 14.16 -15.88 7.56
C LEU A 180 14.84 -16.61 6.40
N GLY A 181 14.99 -15.95 5.25
CA GLY A 181 15.64 -16.53 4.10
C GLY A 181 17.08 -16.93 4.38
N HIS A 182 17.83 -16.05 5.01
CA HIS A 182 19.22 -16.33 5.41
C HIS A 182 19.27 -17.47 6.45
N ASP A 183 18.44 -17.40 7.47
CA ASP A 183 18.49 -18.34 8.60
C ASP A 183 17.98 -19.74 8.25
N LEU A 184 17.16 -19.87 7.19
CA LEU A 184 16.75 -21.17 6.67
C LEU A 184 17.74 -21.75 5.65
N ARG A 185 18.39 -20.91 4.83
CA ARG A 185 19.43 -21.38 3.90
C ARG A 185 20.62 -22.00 4.60
N ASN A 186 21.07 -21.40 5.68
CA ASN A 186 22.29 -21.82 6.38
C ASN A 186 22.24 -23.27 6.88
N PRO A 187 21.22 -23.73 7.67
CA PRO A 187 21.13 -25.11 8.09
C PRO A 187 20.95 -26.09 6.92
N LEU A 188 20.17 -25.71 5.89
CA LEU A 188 19.98 -26.54 4.70
C LEU A 188 21.29 -26.70 3.92
N PHE A 189 22.07 -25.62 3.77
CA PHE A 189 23.41 -25.68 3.16
C PHE A 189 24.34 -26.64 3.95
N ALA A 190 24.36 -26.52 5.29
CA ALA A 190 25.18 -27.39 6.13
C ALA A 190 24.79 -28.88 6.00
N ILE A 191 23.47 -29.19 5.91
CA ILE A 191 22.96 -30.54 5.70
C ILE A 191 23.41 -31.07 4.33
N ASN A 192 23.25 -30.26 3.27
CA ASN A 192 23.64 -30.65 1.91
C ASN A 192 25.14 -30.90 1.80
N VAL A 193 25.97 -29.99 2.30
CA VAL A 193 27.44 -30.13 2.30
C VAL A 193 27.88 -31.35 3.14
N GLY A 194 27.22 -31.61 4.27
CA GLY A 194 27.48 -32.79 5.11
C GLY A 194 27.19 -34.08 4.37
N ALA A 195 26.03 -34.16 3.70
CA ALA A 195 25.64 -35.30 2.90
C ALA A 195 26.55 -35.52 1.70
N GLU A 196 26.95 -34.46 0.98
CA GLU A 196 27.93 -34.56 -0.12
C GLU A 196 29.31 -35.07 0.34
N ARG A 197 29.79 -34.63 1.52
CA ARG A 197 31.05 -35.13 2.09
C ARG A 197 30.96 -36.61 2.43
N LEU A 198 29.81 -37.07 2.92
CA LEU A 198 29.57 -38.50 3.20
C LEU A 198 29.64 -39.32 1.90
N LEU A 199 28.98 -38.89 0.83
CA LEU A 199 29.04 -39.54 -0.48
C LEU A 199 30.47 -39.68 -1.03
N ARG A 200 31.32 -38.68 -0.81
CA ARG A 200 32.72 -38.72 -1.24
C ARG A 200 33.59 -39.68 -0.42
N LYS A 201 33.14 -40.10 0.74
CA LYS A 201 33.95 -40.93 1.66
C LYS A 201 33.67 -42.41 1.64
N HIS A 202 32.66 -42.80 0.84
CA HIS A 202 32.01 -44.00 0.92
C HIS A 202 31.93 -44.95 0.16
N PRO A 203 31.39 -45.66 0.25
CA PRO A 203 31.08 -46.58 0.70
C PRO A 203 30.31 -47.76 0.49
N ASP A 204 29.47 -48.20 1.35
CA ASP A 204 28.55 -49.29 1.16
C ASP A 204 27.31 -48.80 0.41
N PRO A 205 26.67 -49.66 -0.41
CA PRO A 205 25.49 -49.27 -1.22
C PRO A 205 24.26 -48.80 -0.40
N ALA A 206 24.14 -49.25 0.81
CA ALA A 206 22.98 -48.87 1.66
C ALA A 206 23.16 -47.42 2.17
N THR A 207 24.38 -47.10 2.62
CA THR A 207 24.75 -45.72 3.04
C THR A 207 24.67 -44.76 1.86
N ASP A 208 25.16 -45.13 0.67
CA ASP A 208 25.10 -44.31 -0.55
C ASP A 208 23.64 -43.96 -0.88
N THR A 209 22.75 -44.94 -0.89
CA THR A 209 21.33 -44.74 -1.16
C THR A 209 20.70 -43.78 -0.13
N LEU A 210 20.97 -43.97 1.17
CA LEU A 210 20.41 -43.11 2.22
C LEU A 210 20.88 -41.67 2.11
N VAL A 211 22.17 -41.46 1.84
CA VAL A 211 22.75 -40.11 1.72
C VAL A 211 22.23 -39.41 0.48
N ARG A 212 22.02 -40.11 -0.65
CA ARG A 212 21.36 -39.54 -1.84
C ARG A 212 19.94 -39.11 -1.55
N HIS A 213 19.17 -39.87 -0.77
CA HIS A 213 17.83 -39.48 -0.34
C HIS A 213 17.85 -38.24 0.57
N MET A 214 18.85 -38.13 1.46
CA MET A 214 19.04 -36.93 2.30
C MET A 214 19.33 -35.70 1.44
N LEU A 215 20.26 -35.81 0.47
CA LEU A 215 20.57 -34.74 -0.47
C LEU A 215 19.36 -34.30 -1.28
N ALA A 216 18.62 -35.25 -1.85
CA ALA A 216 17.41 -34.94 -2.59
C ALA A 216 16.35 -34.23 -1.74
N SER A 217 16.26 -34.59 -0.46
CA SER A 217 15.34 -33.95 0.49
C SER A 217 15.81 -32.55 0.90
N GLY A 218 17.12 -32.39 1.15
CA GLY A 218 17.74 -31.10 1.44
C GLY A 218 17.61 -30.09 0.29
N ARG A 219 17.86 -30.53 -0.94
CA ARG A 219 17.70 -29.69 -2.15
C ARG A 219 16.23 -29.25 -2.33
N ARG A 220 15.28 -30.20 -2.15
CA ARG A 220 13.84 -29.84 -2.18
C ARG A 220 13.46 -28.82 -1.13
N ALA A 221 13.97 -28.99 0.10
CA ALA A 221 13.70 -28.03 1.17
C ALA A 221 14.29 -26.64 0.84
N SER A 222 15.50 -26.58 0.29
CA SER A 222 16.11 -25.34 -0.18
C SER A 222 15.25 -24.65 -1.25
N GLN A 223 14.78 -25.41 -2.24
CA GLN A 223 13.91 -24.87 -3.29
C GLN A 223 12.59 -24.34 -2.74
N LEU A 224 11.96 -25.07 -1.81
CA LEU A 224 10.72 -24.61 -1.18
C LEU A 224 10.91 -23.30 -0.39
N VAL A 225 12.05 -23.14 0.27
CA VAL A 225 12.38 -21.89 0.96
C VAL A 225 12.53 -20.74 -0.03
N GLU A 226 13.27 -20.94 -1.16
CA GLU A 226 13.40 -19.92 -2.20
C GLU A 226 12.03 -19.56 -2.80
N ASP A 227 11.21 -20.56 -3.13
CA ASP A 227 9.88 -20.33 -3.69
C ASP A 227 8.98 -19.51 -2.74
N VAL A 228 9.02 -19.78 -1.44
CA VAL A 228 8.27 -19.02 -0.43
C VAL A 228 8.78 -17.58 -0.31
N LEU A 229 10.11 -17.41 -0.36
CA LEU A 229 10.72 -16.07 -0.30
C LEU A 229 10.40 -15.24 -1.54
N ASP A 230 10.50 -15.84 -2.73
CA ASP A 230 10.14 -15.19 -4.00
C ASP A 230 8.65 -14.85 -4.06
N PHE A 231 7.78 -15.75 -3.60
CA PHE A 231 6.35 -15.49 -3.47
C PHE A 231 6.05 -14.33 -2.52
N ALA A 232 6.69 -14.32 -1.36
CA ALA A 232 6.45 -13.29 -0.37
C ALA A 232 6.89 -11.90 -0.88
N ARG A 233 8.05 -11.81 -1.57
CA ARG A 233 8.52 -10.57 -2.23
C ARG A 233 7.60 -10.11 -3.35
N GLY A 234 7.16 -11.03 -4.21
CA GLY A 234 6.24 -10.73 -5.30
C GLY A 234 4.92 -10.14 -4.83
N ARG A 235 4.38 -10.63 -3.70
CA ARG A 235 3.12 -10.12 -3.12
C ARG A 235 3.23 -8.76 -2.44
N MET A 236 4.41 -8.38 -2.00
CA MET A 236 4.63 -7.10 -1.31
C MET A 236 4.85 -5.92 -2.28
N GLY A 237 4.79 -6.15 -3.59
CA GLY A 237 4.93 -5.10 -4.60
C GLY A 237 6.36 -4.70 -4.92
N SER A 238 7.36 -5.21 -4.18
CA SER A 238 8.79 -5.00 -4.48
C SER A 238 9.28 -5.86 -5.67
N GLY A 239 8.48 -6.86 -6.08
CA GLY A 239 8.85 -7.79 -7.15
C GLY A 239 10.01 -8.73 -6.76
N ILE A 240 10.35 -9.65 -7.66
CA ILE A 240 11.55 -10.48 -7.49
C ILE A 240 12.78 -9.61 -7.87
N PRO A 241 13.80 -9.51 -7.02
CA PRO A 241 15.00 -8.78 -7.36
C PRO A 241 15.75 -9.49 -8.51
N VAL A 242 16.10 -8.73 -9.54
CA VAL A 242 16.88 -9.19 -10.69
C VAL A 242 18.11 -8.32 -10.88
N ASN A 243 19.23 -8.94 -11.22
CA ASN A 243 20.47 -8.25 -11.54
C ASN A 243 20.65 -8.27 -13.06
N ILE A 244 20.08 -7.29 -13.74
CA ILE A 244 20.11 -7.21 -15.20
C ILE A 244 21.53 -6.87 -15.68
N GLY A 245 22.15 -7.80 -16.39
CA GLY A 245 23.47 -7.65 -16.99
C GLY A 245 23.61 -8.50 -18.25
N GLU A 246 24.79 -8.49 -18.88
CA GLU A 246 25.10 -9.43 -19.98
C GLU A 246 25.11 -10.87 -19.45
N CYS A 247 24.31 -11.73 -20.05
CA CYS A 247 24.19 -13.13 -19.65
C CYS A 247 25.27 -14.01 -20.32
N ALA A 248 26.55 -13.71 -20.10
CA ALA A 248 27.65 -14.54 -20.64
C ALA A 248 27.51 -15.99 -20.16
N GLY A 249 27.54 -16.94 -21.11
CA GLY A 249 27.41 -18.38 -20.84
C GLY A 249 25.98 -18.81 -20.45
N LEU A 250 24.96 -18.07 -20.90
CA LEU A 250 23.55 -18.42 -20.68
C LEU A 250 23.22 -19.79 -21.30
N GLU A 251 23.77 -20.09 -22.49
CA GLU A 251 23.61 -21.38 -23.17
C GLU A 251 24.01 -22.57 -22.27
N ASP A 252 25.20 -22.50 -21.69
CA ASP A 252 25.71 -23.55 -20.80
C ASP A 252 24.83 -23.65 -19.52
N THR A 253 24.37 -22.53 -19.02
CA THR A 253 23.51 -22.48 -17.82
C THR A 253 22.16 -23.14 -18.11
N LEU A 254 21.51 -22.82 -19.21
CA LEU A 254 20.22 -23.40 -19.56
C LEU A 254 20.38 -24.90 -19.92
N GLN A 255 21.48 -25.29 -20.61
CA GLN A 255 21.77 -26.70 -20.88
C GLN A 255 21.95 -27.47 -19.56
N HIS A 256 22.67 -26.90 -18.61
CA HIS A 256 22.87 -27.52 -17.30
C HIS A 256 21.58 -27.78 -16.57
N VAL A 257 20.62 -26.83 -16.61
CA VAL A 257 19.26 -27.02 -16.04
C VAL A 257 18.55 -28.22 -16.67
N VAL A 258 18.62 -28.34 -18.01
CA VAL A 258 18.00 -29.45 -18.72
C VAL A 258 18.64 -30.78 -18.32
N ASP A 259 19.97 -30.83 -18.27
CA ASP A 259 20.73 -32.04 -17.91
C ASP A 259 20.45 -32.48 -16.47
N GLU A 260 20.35 -31.54 -15.55
CA GLU A 260 19.98 -31.82 -14.14
C GLU A 260 18.58 -32.44 -14.04
N VAL A 261 17.60 -31.84 -14.72
CA VAL A 261 16.22 -32.34 -14.72
C VAL A 261 16.15 -33.72 -15.41
N GLN A 262 16.88 -33.92 -16.51
CA GLN A 262 16.94 -35.21 -17.20
C GLN A 262 17.57 -36.30 -16.30
N HIS A 263 18.57 -35.94 -15.50
CA HIS A 263 19.21 -36.86 -14.55
C HIS A 263 18.24 -37.28 -13.44
N VAL A 264 17.42 -36.38 -12.94
CA VAL A 264 16.39 -36.65 -11.92
C VAL A 264 15.24 -37.48 -12.49
N HIS A 265 14.91 -37.28 -13.77
CA HIS A 265 13.84 -37.95 -14.49
C HIS A 265 14.32 -38.76 -15.68
N PRO A 266 15.12 -39.83 -15.49
CA PRO A 266 15.82 -40.55 -16.59
C PRO A 266 14.87 -41.23 -17.57
N LYS A 267 13.62 -41.45 -17.21
CA LYS A 267 12.61 -42.04 -18.09
C LYS A 267 11.85 -41.01 -18.94
N ARG A 268 12.01 -39.72 -18.65
CA ARG A 268 11.39 -38.64 -19.44
C ARG A 268 12.29 -38.25 -20.57
N LEU A 269 11.72 -38.07 -21.73
CA LEU A 269 12.48 -37.61 -22.91
C LEU A 269 12.40 -36.08 -22.97
N ILE A 270 13.55 -35.40 -22.80
CA ILE A 270 13.65 -33.96 -22.90
C ILE A 270 14.52 -33.61 -24.10
N HIS A 271 13.94 -32.92 -25.08
CA HIS A 271 14.65 -32.45 -26.27
C HIS A 271 15.00 -30.96 -26.13
N ALA A 272 16.27 -30.63 -25.91
CA ALA A 272 16.69 -29.25 -25.82
C ALA A 272 17.35 -28.80 -27.14
N ARG A 273 16.99 -27.60 -27.62
CA ARG A 273 17.61 -26.88 -28.70
C ARG A 273 17.97 -25.49 -28.20
N ILE A 274 19.24 -25.34 -27.80
CA ILE A 274 19.73 -24.06 -27.29
C ILE A 274 20.65 -23.50 -28.35
N GLY A 275 20.24 -22.38 -28.97
CA GLY A 275 21.02 -21.67 -29.98
C GLY A 275 22.05 -20.74 -29.35
N ASN A 276 22.64 -19.89 -30.20
CA ASN A 276 23.51 -18.82 -29.70
C ASN A 276 22.69 -17.73 -29.02
N LEU A 277 22.97 -17.45 -27.74
CA LEU A 277 22.28 -16.50 -26.89
C LEU A 277 23.14 -15.26 -26.56
N ASN A 278 24.21 -15.03 -27.33
CA ASN A 278 25.05 -13.84 -27.15
C ASN A 278 24.24 -12.55 -27.30
N GLY A 279 24.49 -11.57 -26.41
CA GLY A 279 23.79 -10.28 -26.39
C GLY A 279 22.51 -10.28 -25.59
N VAL A 280 22.08 -11.41 -25.00
CA VAL A 280 20.97 -11.44 -24.09
C VAL A 280 21.31 -10.70 -22.77
N LYS A 281 20.52 -9.71 -22.42
CA LYS A 281 20.64 -8.97 -21.17
C LYS A 281 19.56 -9.44 -20.19
N GLY A 282 19.96 -9.88 -18.99
CA GLY A 282 19.04 -10.39 -17.98
C GLY A 282 19.79 -10.83 -16.72
N ASP A 283 19.09 -11.49 -15.84
CA ASP A 283 19.66 -12.19 -14.69
C ASP A 283 19.76 -13.69 -15.04
N ARG A 284 20.97 -14.16 -15.25
CA ARG A 284 21.25 -15.54 -15.69
C ARG A 284 20.68 -16.59 -14.73
N GLU A 285 20.77 -16.37 -13.42
CA GLU A 285 20.27 -17.31 -12.42
C GLU A 285 18.74 -17.34 -12.39
N ARG A 286 18.11 -16.19 -12.53
CA ARG A 286 16.64 -16.09 -12.61
C ARG A 286 16.09 -16.67 -13.92
N LEU A 287 16.77 -16.51 -15.04
CA LEU A 287 16.40 -17.16 -16.30
C LEU A 287 16.54 -18.69 -16.21
N ALA A 288 17.56 -19.20 -15.52
CA ALA A 288 17.69 -20.63 -15.22
C ALA A 288 16.54 -21.14 -14.32
N GLN A 289 16.17 -20.37 -13.31
CA GLN A 289 15.03 -20.68 -12.42
C GLN A 289 13.69 -20.69 -13.20
N LEU A 290 13.50 -19.74 -14.11
CA LEU A 290 12.34 -19.69 -15.00
C LEU A 290 12.25 -20.98 -15.84
N LEU A 291 13.34 -21.38 -16.50
CA LEU A 291 13.39 -22.62 -17.26
C LEU A 291 13.13 -23.85 -16.39
N SER A 292 13.79 -23.94 -15.24
CA SER A 292 13.61 -25.06 -14.30
C SER A 292 12.15 -25.23 -13.89
N ASN A 293 11.45 -24.14 -13.56
CA ASN A 293 10.04 -24.16 -13.19
C ASN A 293 9.14 -24.57 -14.36
N LEU A 294 9.41 -24.09 -15.58
CA LEU A 294 8.64 -24.48 -16.75
C LEU A 294 8.83 -25.96 -17.10
N VAL A 295 10.07 -26.46 -17.06
CA VAL A 295 10.36 -27.88 -17.35
C VAL A 295 9.77 -28.79 -16.27
N ALA A 296 9.88 -28.43 -15.00
CA ALA A 296 9.24 -29.17 -13.89
C ALA A 296 7.72 -29.23 -14.06
N ASN A 297 7.11 -28.14 -14.49
CA ASN A 297 5.67 -28.09 -14.80
C ASN A 297 5.32 -29.00 -15.98
N ALA A 298 6.10 -28.98 -17.06
CA ALA A 298 5.91 -29.82 -18.23
C ALA A 298 6.03 -31.32 -17.92
N ILE A 299 6.94 -31.70 -17.01
CA ILE A 299 7.09 -33.08 -16.54
C ILE A 299 5.89 -33.52 -15.66
N SER A 300 5.45 -32.65 -14.77
CA SER A 300 4.39 -32.97 -13.79
C SER A 300 3.00 -33.03 -14.41
N HIS A 301 2.73 -32.18 -15.41
CA HIS A 301 1.41 -32.00 -16.02
C HIS A 301 1.31 -32.48 -17.46
N GLY A 302 2.44 -32.69 -18.13
CA GLY A 302 2.48 -33.23 -19.47
C GLY A 302 2.18 -34.72 -19.54
N SER A 303 1.84 -35.23 -20.74
CA SER A 303 1.67 -36.67 -20.97
C SER A 303 2.90 -37.46 -20.54
N PRO A 304 2.78 -38.54 -19.76
CA PRO A 304 3.93 -39.32 -19.27
C PRO A 304 4.83 -39.89 -20.39
N GLU A 305 4.26 -40.21 -21.53
CA GLU A 305 4.94 -40.81 -22.68
C GLU A 305 5.42 -39.79 -23.71
N GLY A 306 4.96 -38.54 -23.61
CA GLY A 306 5.31 -37.48 -24.55
C GLY A 306 6.63 -36.80 -24.21
N PRO A 307 7.38 -36.31 -25.22
CA PRO A 307 8.59 -35.54 -24.99
C PRO A 307 8.27 -34.17 -24.40
N VAL A 308 9.23 -33.62 -23.66
CA VAL A 308 9.27 -32.20 -23.30
C VAL A 308 10.28 -31.54 -24.28
N GLU A 309 9.82 -30.52 -24.98
CA GLU A 309 10.67 -29.79 -25.92
C GLU A 309 11.07 -28.44 -25.32
N VAL A 310 12.34 -28.13 -25.26
CA VAL A 310 12.90 -26.85 -24.82
C VAL A 310 13.58 -26.20 -26.00
N CYS A 311 13.25 -24.96 -26.31
CA CYS A 311 13.94 -24.19 -27.34
C CYS A 311 14.32 -22.81 -26.78
N ALA A 312 15.59 -22.44 -26.92
CA ALA A 312 16.10 -21.11 -26.57
C ALA A 312 16.89 -20.53 -27.73
N GLN A 313 16.52 -19.35 -28.20
CA GLN A 313 17.14 -18.72 -29.38
C GLN A 313 17.01 -17.20 -29.33
N VAL A 314 17.83 -16.52 -30.12
CA VAL A 314 17.67 -15.09 -30.40
C VAL A 314 17.25 -14.92 -31.86
N ASN A 315 16.06 -14.36 -32.07
CA ASN A 315 15.48 -14.08 -33.36
C ASN A 315 15.16 -12.58 -33.50
N ALA A 316 15.69 -11.95 -34.54
CA ALA A 316 15.43 -10.55 -34.86
C ALA A 316 15.59 -9.60 -33.65
N GLY A 317 16.61 -9.81 -32.81
CA GLY A 317 16.86 -9.00 -31.62
C GLY A 317 15.97 -9.32 -30.42
N THR A 318 15.27 -10.45 -30.44
CA THR A 318 14.42 -10.91 -29.31
C THR A 318 14.93 -12.28 -28.84
N PHE A 319 15.22 -12.41 -27.56
CA PHE A 319 15.44 -13.70 -26.93
C PHE A 319 14.10 -14.38 -26.70
N GLU A 320 13.97 -15.61 -27.12
CA GLU A 320 12.81 -16.47 -26.96
C GLU A 320 13.19 -17.77 -26.25
N LEU A 321 12.47 -18.11 -25.19
CA LEU A 321 12.57 -19.37 -24.47
C LEU A 321 11.22 -20.05 -24.47
N THR A 322 11.12 -21.22 -25.09
CA THR A 322 9.87 -21.99 -25.15
C THR A 322 10.03 -23.35 -24.50
N VAL A 323 9.00 -23.76 -23.77
CA VAL A 323 8.86 -25.11 -23.22
C VAL A 323 7.53 -25.67 -23.66
N ARG A 324 7.56 -26.79 -24.39
CA ARG A 324 6.39 -27.49 -24.92
C ARG A 324 6.26 -28.88 -24.33
N ASN A 325 5.05 -29.30 -24.03
CA ASN A 325 4.72 -30.67 -23.63
C ASN A 325 3.39 -31.13 -24.21
N LEU A 326 3.24 -32.42 -24.42
CA LEU A 326 1.94 -33.01 -24.74
C LEU A 326 1.08 -33.09 -23.47
N GLY A 327 0.03 -32.29 -23.45
CA GLY A 327 -0.95 -32.18 -22.36
C GLY A 327 -1.83 -30.97 -22.61
N LEU A 328 -3.03 -30.98 -22.06
CA LEU A 328 -3.99 -29.92 -22.27
C LEU A 328 -4.30 -29.21 -20.97
N ILE A 329 -4.37 -27.89 -21.04
CA ILE A 329 -4.88 -27.03 -19.98
C ILE A 329 -6.34 -26.73 -20.28
N SER A 330 -7.23 -26.99 -19.33
CA SER A 330 -8.65 -26.65 -19.52
C SER A 330 -8.86 -25.13 -19.61
N GLU A 331 -9.86 -24.70 -20.39
CA GLU A 331 -10.23 -23.29 -20.51
C GLU A 331 -10.51 -22.63 -19.15
N GLN A 332 -11.05 -23.40 -18.20
CA GLN A 332 -11.32 -22.91 -16.83
C GLN A 332 -10.03 -22.69 -16.01
N ALA A 333 -8.97 -23.46 -16.29
CA ALA A 333 -7.69 -23.33 -15.58
C ALA A 333 -6.81 -22.23 -16.16
N MET A 334 -6.97 -21.87 -17.44
CA MET A 334 -6.12 -20.91 -18.15
C MET A 334 -6.00 -19.56 -17.41
N PRO A 335 -7.07 -18.89 -16.96
CA PRO A 335 -6.99 -17.62 -16.25
C PRO A 335 -6.32 -17.69 -14.87
N LEU A 336 -6.22 -18.90 -14.31
CA LEU A 336 -5.72 -19.13 -12.95
C LEU A 336 -4.27 -19.63 -12.92
N LEU A 337 -3.66 -19.93 -14.07
CA LEU A 337 -2.36 -20.58 -14.16
C LEU A 337 -1.23 -19.86 -13.41
N PHE A 338 -1.23 -18.54 -13.47
CA PHE A 338 -0.20 -17.72 -12.84
C PHE A 338 -0.59 -17.21 -11.46
N GLN A 339 -1.74 -17.66 -10.92
CA GLN A 339 -2.11 -17.33 -9.55
C GLN A 339 -1.40 -18.27 -8.57
N PRO A 340 -0.97 -17.76 -7.40
CA PRO A 340 -0.33 -18.59 -6.40
C PRO A 340 -1.29 -19.65 -5.86
N TYR A 341 -0.76 -20.82 -5.54
CA TYR A 341 -1.51 -21.99 -5.03
C TYR A 341 -2.57 -22.53 -5.98
N SER A 342 -2.55 -22.13 -7.25
CA SER A 342 -3.48 -22.64 -8.26
C SER A 342 -3.22 -24.11 -8.53
N ARG A 343 -4.20 -24.97 -8.20
CA ARG A 343 -4.18 -26.41 -8.49
C ARG A 343 -5.51 -26.80 -9.15
N PRO A 344 -5.49 -27.67 -10.16
CA PRO A 344 -6.72 -28.23 -10.69
C PRO A 344 -7.45 -29.01 -9.60
N THR A 345 -8.75 -28.82 -9.49
CA THR A 345 -9.62 -29.54 -8.55
C THR A 345 -9.60 -31.04 -8.88
N GLY A 346 -9.20 -31.89 -7.92
CA GLY A 346 -9.18 -33.34 -8.09
C GLY A 346 -7.82 -33.96 -8.44
N ALA A 347 -6.75 -33.18 -8.53
CA ALA A 347 -5.40 -33.74 -8.72
C ALA A 347 -4.90 -34.46 -7.46
N LEU A 348 -4.23 -35.60 -7.66
CA LEU A 348 -3.51 -36.30 -6.58
C LEU A 348 -2.48 -35.36 -5.95
N PRO A 349 -2.10 -35.55 -4.66
CA PRO A 349 -1.10 -34.74 -3.98
C PRO A 349 0.23 -34.79 -4.75
N GLN A 350 0.47 -33.82 -5.62
CA GLN A 350 1.74 -33.66 -6.30
C GLN A 350 2.71 -32.86 -5.43
N ALA A 351 4.02 -33.18 -5.55
CA ALA A 351 5.06 -32.49 -4.81
C ALA A 351 5.20 -31.05 -5.31
N GLY A 352 5.01 -30.06 -4.43
CA GLY A 352 5.20 -28.64 -4.68
C GLY A 352 4.09 -27.76 -4.09
N LEU A 353 4.39 -26.48 -3.89
CA LEU A 353 3.47 -25.49 -3.29
C LEU A 353 2.49 -24.86 -4.30
N GLY A 354 2.60 -25.15 -5.60
CA GLY A 354 1.81 -24.47 -6.64
C GLY A 354 2.25 -23.02 -6.86
N LEU A 355 3.52 -22.72 -6.63
CA LEU A 355 4.12 -21.39 -6.79
C LEU A 355 4.96 -21.25 -8.07
N GLY A 356 5.35 -22.35 -8.71
CA GLY A 356 6.30 -22.34 -9.83
C GLY A 356 5.91 -21.43 -10.99
N LEU A 357 4.68 -21.52 -11.50
CA LEU A 357 4.21 -20.66 -12.59
C LEU A 357 4.00 -19.20 -12.14
N TYR A 358 3.62 -18.97 -10.89
CA TYR A 358 3.60 -17.62 -10.32
C TYR A 358 5.01 -17.00 -10.33
N ILE A 359 6.03 -17.75 -9.89
CA ILE A 359 7.44 -17.31 -9.90
C ILE A 359 7.91 -17.05 -11.32
N VAL A 360 7.57 -17.91 -12.28
CA VAL A 360 7.87 -17.70 -13.72
C VAL A 360 7.31 -16.35 -14.18
N LYS A 361 6.08 -16.03 -13.85
CA LYS A 361 5.45 -14.75 -14.20
C LYS A 361 6.15 -13.58 -13.53
N GLN A 362 6.50 -13.69 -12.25
CA GLN A 362 7.22 -12.64 -11.54
C GLN A 362 8.64 -12.40 -12.09
N ILE A 363 9.35 -13.47 -12.51
CA ILE A 363 10.65 -13.35 -13.15
C ILE A 363 10.51 -12.66 -14.52
N ALA A 364 9.51 -13.05 -15.30
CA ALA A 364 9.26 -12.44 -16.62
C ALA A 364 8.96 -10.94 -16.49
N ASP A 365 8.08 -10.57 -15.55
CA ASP A 365 7.73 -9.17 -15.29
C ASP A 365 8.92 -8.35 -14.80
N ALA A 366 9.74 -8.91 -13.90
CA ALA A 366 10.94 -8.24 -13.38
C ALA A 366 12.01 -7.98 -14.47
N HIS A 367 12.05 -8.81 -15.54
CA HIS A 367 12.90 -8.59 -16.70
C HIS A 367 12.26 -7.65 -17.75
N GLY A 368 11.00 -7.22 -17.58
CA GLY A 368 10.26 -6.49 -18.61
C GLY A 368 9.93 -7.33 -19.83
N GLY A 369 9.96 -8.67 -19.70
CA GLY A 369 9.65 -9.62 -20.75
C GLY A 369 8.17 -9.97 -20.83
N GLN A 370 7.77 -10.67 -21.89
CA GLN A 370 6.42 -11.19 -22.09
C GLN A 370 6.39 -12.70 -21.84
N LEU A 371 5.37 -13.17 -21.14
CA LEU A 371 5.13 -14.59 -20.91
C LEU A 371 3.76 -14.95 -21.47
N GLU A 372 3.75 -15.87 -22.42
CA GLU A 372 2.56 -16.35 -23.09
C GLU A 372 2.37 -17.85 -22.86
N VAL A 373 1.13 -18.30 -22.93
CA VAL A 373 0.77 -19.71 -22.87
C VAL A 373 -0.30 -20.02 -23.90
N SER A 374 -0.08 -21.10 -24.64
CA SER A 374 -1.10 -21.67 -25.53
C SER A 374 -1.26 -23.16 -25.24
N SER A 375 -2.49 -23.68 -25.43
CA SER A 375 -2.79 -25.09 -25.24
C SER A 375 -3.83 -25.54 -26.27
N SER A 376 -3.47 -26.52 -27.08
CA SER A 376 -4.34 -27.10 -28.12
C SER A 376 -4.15 -28.60 -28.23
N GLU A 377 -5.11 -29.32 -28.80
CA GLU A 377 -4.98 -30.76 -29.06
C GLU A 377 -3.87 -31.09 -30.05
N GLN A 378 -3.56 -30.16 -30.97
CA GLN A 378 -2.55 -30.36 -32.01
C GLN A 378 -1.13 -30.10 -31.50
N ASP A 379 -0.96 -29.03 -30.72
CA ASP A 379 0.36 -28.57 -30.30
C ASP A 379 0.70 -28.92 -28.87
N GLY A 380 -0.28 -29.41 -28.07
CA GLY A 380 -0.12 -29.57 -26.64
C GLY A 380 -0.13 -28.22 -25.92
N THR A 381 0.60 -28.13 -24.83
CA THR A 381 0.81 -26.89 -24.06
C THR A 381 2.17 -26.32 -24.36
N VAL A 382 2.22 -25.03 -24.70
CA VAL A 382 3.44 -24.26 -24.98
C VAL A 382 3.47 -23.04 -24.08
N PHE A 383 4.53 -22.93 -23.30
CA PHE A 383 4.88 -21.69 -22.59
C PHE A 383 5.99 -20.99 -23.37
N SER A 384 5.82 -19.71 -23.62
CA SER A 384 6.78 -18.89 -24.36
C SER A 384 7.14 -17.64 -23.55
N PHE A 385 8.40 -17.46 -23.26
CA PHE A 385 8.95 -16.25 -22.67
C PHE A 385 9.77 -15.52 -23.71
N SER A 386 9.52 -14.22 -23.88
CA SER A 386 10.29 -13.36 -24.78
C SER A 386 10.81 -12.11 -24.08
N LEU A 387 12.04 -11.73 -24.44
CA LEU A 387 12.73 -10.57 -23.89
C LEU A 387 13.49 -9.88 -25.03
N PRO A 388 13.41 -8.54 -25.21
CA PRO A 388 14.27 -7.84 -26.13
C PRO A 388 15.73 -8.12 -25.82
N ALA A 389 16.47 -8.68 -26.78
CA ALA A 389 17.91 -8.76 -26.69
C ALA A 389 18.48 -7.34 -26.86
N GLY A 390 19.31 -6.90 -25.95
CA GLY A 390 19.92 -5.57 -26.05
C GLY A 390 20.83 -5.49 -27.28
N ASP A 391 20.83 -4.30 -27.88
CA ASP A 391 21.79 -3.96 -28.96
C ASP A 391 23.23 -4.12 -28.51
#